data_efffed352b292aea835baa5a0dd52ab4
#
_entry.id   efffed352b292aea835baa5a0dd52ab4
#
_cell.length_a   1.000
_cell.length_b   1.000
_cell.length_c   1.000
_cell.angle_alpha   90.00
_cell.angle_beta   90.00
_cell.angle_gamma   90.00
#
_symmetry.space_group_name_H-M   'P 1'
#
loop_
_entity.id
_entity.type
_entity.pdbx_description
1 polymer ?
#
loop_
_entity_poly.entity_id
_entity_poly.type
_entity_poly.pdbx_seq_one_letter_code
_entity_poly.pdbx_strand_id
1 'polypeptide(L)'
;MDEREGQSMSRKRDGARNFFPMPQKIFNLGMNAGEIAVYTYLMFRENRKTYQCYPSYRTIGDAVGMSRNTVKKYVDALVEKQLIYVEPTKVKTRDGGMRNGNLLYTIRPLEAALEYHLEQQMKTYSQQTLARQGTSPV
;
A
#
# COMPACT_ATOMS: atom_id res chain seq x y z
N MET A 1 26.39 32.87 11.87
CA MET A 1 25.89 32.47 11.72
C MET A 1 25.76 31.74 11.98
N ASP A 2 26.58 30.44 12.52
CA ASP A 2 25.48 30.97 12.56
C ASP A 2 24.36 29.97 12.76
N GLU A 3 23.40 30.35 13.49
CA GLU A 3 22.28 29.45 13.89
C GLU A 3 21.63 28.81 12.68
N ARG A 4 21.59 29.51 11.56
CA ARG A 4 21.00 28.98 10.34
C ARG A 4 21.76 27.75 9.83
N GLU A 5 23.08 27.84 9.92
CA GLU A 5 23.90 26.70 9.48
C GLU A 5 23.67 25.50 10.38
N GLY A 6 23.60 25.69 11.67
CA GLY A 6 23.28 24.63 12.59
C GLY A 6 21.90 24.06 12.34
N GLN A 7 20.91 24.90 12.08
CA GLN A 7 19.57 24.44 11.78
C GLN A 7 19.52 23.72 10.45
N SER A 8 20.26 24.20 9.45
CA SER A 8 20.35 23.54 8.17
C SER A 8 20.92 22.13 8.31
N MET A 9 21.95 21.98 9.14
CA MET A 9 22.54 20.67 9.40
C MET A 9 21.58 19.76 10.12
N SER A 10 20.81 20.26 11.06
CA SER A 10 19.81 19.45 11.77
C SER A 10 18.65 19.04 10.88
N ARG A 11 18.44 19.72 9.78
CA ARG A 11 17.43 19.37 8.80
C ARG A 11 17.91 18.34 7.80
N LYS A 12 19.19 18.11 7.69
CA LYS A 12 19.70 17.06 6.83
C LYS A 12 19.18 15.74 7.34
N ARG A 13 18.52 15.07 6.47
CA ARG A 13 17.99 13.76 6.80
C ARG A 13 19.12 12.75 6.79
N ASP A 14 19.07 11.91 7.78
CA ASP A 14 20.17 11.04 8.09
C ASP A 14 20.07 9.73 7.32
N GLY A 15 19.91 9.81 6.02
CA GLY A 15 19.97 8.68 5.12
C GLY A 15 19.13 7.49 5.54
N ALA A 16 19.78 6.40 5.90
CA ALA A 16 19.11 5.13 6.12
C ALA A 16 18.56 4.93 7.52
N ARG A 17 18.90 5.78 8.49
CA ARG A 17 18.54 5.50 9.90
C ARG A 17 17.08 5.72 10.23
N ASN A 18 16.53 6.85 9.82
CA ASN A 18 15.21 7.28 10.23
C ASN A 18 14.26 7.43 9.05
N PHE A 19 14.61 6.85 7.92
CA PHE A 19 13.84 7.02 6.69
C PHE A 19 13.72 5.70 5.94
N PHE A 20 12.64 5.58 5.22
CA PHE A 20 12.50 4.55 4.21
C PHE A 20 11.95 5.20 2.95
N PRO A 21 12.31 4.69 1.76
CA PRO A 21 11.87 5.31 0.52
C PRO A 21 10.40 5.02 0.23
N MET A 22 9.71 6.04 -0.27
CA MET A 22 8.34 5.91 -0.77
C MET A 22 8.32 6.28 -2.24
N PRO A 23 7.50 5.60 -3.05
CA PRO A 23 7.39 5.94 -4.46
C PRO A 23 6.81 7.34 -4.63
N GLN A 24 7.39 8.12 -5.54
CA GLN A 24 6.90 9.46 -5.82
C GLN A 24 5.47 9.45 -6.37
N LYS A 25 5.10 8.41 -7.08
CA LYS A 25 3.80 8.32 -7.75
C LYS A 25 2.68 7.78 -6.86
N ILE A 26 2.95 7.63 -5.56
CA ILE A 26 1.96 7.08 -4.64
C ILE A 26 0.63 7.85 -4.65
N PHE A 27 0.69 9.15 -4.88
CA PHE A 27 -0.52 9.96 -4.92
C PHE A 27 -1.24 9.93 -6.27
N ASN A 28 -0.67 9.26 -7.25
CA ASN A 28 -1.23 9.15 -8.59
C ASN A 28 -1.92 7.81 -8.86
N LEU A 29 -2.12 7.01 -7.81
CA LEU A 29 -2.63 5.65 -7.96
C LEU A 29 -4.09 5.50 -7.54
N GLY A 30 -4.76 6.61 -7.26
CA GLY A 30 -6.17 6.59 -6.89
C GLY A 30 -6.44 6.03 -5.49
N MET A 31 -5.44 6.07 -4.61
CA MET A 31 -5.62 5.59 -3.25
C MET A 31 -6.18 6.67 -2.34
N ASN A 32 -7.03 6.27 -1.39
CA ASN A 32 -7.48 7.19 -0.34
C ASN A 32 -6.46 7.19 0.83
N ALA A 33 -6.72 8.02 1.82
CA ALA A 33 -5.80 8.19 2.94
C ALA A 33 -5.56 6.88 3.71
N GLY A 34 -6.60 6.09 3.91
CA GLY A 34 -6.48 4.81 4.64
C GLY A 34 -5.65 3.80 3.87
N GLU A 35 -5.86 3.72 2.56
CA GLU A 35 -5.07 2.85 1.70
C GLU A 35 -3.59 3.26 1.70
N ILE A 36 -3.33 4.56 1.62
CA ILE A 36 -1.97 5.07 1.66
C ILE A 36 -1.31 4.74 3.01
N ALA A 37 -2.04 4.91 4.12
CA ALA A 37 -1.51 4.61 5.44
C ALA A 37 -1.11 3.14 5.58
N VAL A 38 -1.98 2.22 5.17
CA VAL A 38 -1.70 0.79 5.25
C VAL A 38 -0.54 0.42 4.32
N TYR A 39 -0.57 0.92 3.08
CA TYR A 39 0.50 0.67 2.12
C TYR A 39 1.85 1.17 2.63
N THR A 40 1.87 2.38 3.18
CA THR A 40 3.09 2.97 3.74
C THR A 40 3.64 2.10 4.88
N TYR A 41 2.77 1.61 5.75
CA TYR A 41 3.19 0.75 6.85
C TYR A 41 3.78 -0.56 6.34
N LEU A 42 3.16 -1.16 5.33
CA LEU A 42 3.69 -2.40 4.74
C LEU A 42 5.07 -2.16 4.11
N MET A 43 5.25 -1.05 3.42
CA MET A 43 6.55 -0.70 2.86
C MET A 43 7.60 -0.45 3.95
N PHE A 44 7.19 0.15 5.05
CA PHE A 44 8.07 0.33 6.19
C PHE A 44 8.54 -1.01 6.76
N ARG A 45 7.67 -2.00 6.78
CA ARG A 45 7.96 -3.31 7.38
C ARG A 45 8.62 -4.29 6.41
N GLU A 46 8.61 -4.02 5.12
CA GLU A 46 9.11 -4.98 4.14
C GLU A 46 10.60 -5.27 4.30
N ASN A 47 10.96 -6.52 4.04
CA ASN A 47 12.34 -6.89 3.83
C ASN A 47 12.79 -6.34 2.48
N ARG A 48 13.88 -5.57 2.48
CA ARG A 48 14.35 -4.88 1.27
C ARG A 48 14.82 -5.82 0.17
N LYS A 49 15.15 -7.07 0.52
CA LYS A 49 15.61 -8.06 -0.45
C LYS A 49 14.45 -8.82 -1.06
N THR A 50 13.43 -9.14 -0.26
CA THR A 50 12.32 -9.97 -0.72
C THR A 50 11.07 -9.17 -1.03
N TYR A 51 11.00 -7.90 -0.58
CA TYR A 51 9.82 -7.03 -0.69
C TYR A 51 8.61 -7.60 0.03
N GLN A 52 8.85 -8.39 1.10
CA GLN A 52 7.80 -9.10 1.82
C GLN A 52 7.79 -8.74 3.31
N CYS A 53 6.61 -8.79 3.90
CA CYS A 53 6.43 -8.68 5.35
C CYS A 53 5.17 -9.46 5.74
N TYR A 54 5.01 -9.68 7.05
CA TYR A 54 3.86 -10.47 7.51
C TYR A 54 3.29 -9.98 8.84
N PRO A 55 3.06 -8.65 9.00
CA PRO A 55 2.41 -8.16 10.21
C PRO A 55 0.96 -8.61 10.27
N SER A 56 0.43 -8.80 11.49
CA SER A 56 -0.98 -9.10 11.66
C SER A 56 -1.83 -7.86 11.39
N TYR A 57 -3.13 -8.05 11.15
CA TYR A 57 -4.06 -6.93 11.03
C TYR A 57 -4.04 -6.06 12.29
N ARG A 58 -3.90 -6.69 13.45
CA ARG A 58 -3.81 -5.96 14.71
C ARG A 58 -2.57 -5.07 14.74
N THR A 59 -1.43 -5.61 14.34
CA THR A 59 -0.18 -4.86 14.29
C THR A 59 -0.29 -3.67 13.36
N ILE A 60 -0.84 -3.89 12.17
CA ILE A 60 -1.06 -2.81 11.21
C ILE A 60 -2.02 -1.77 11.81
N GLY A 61 -3.14 -2.23 12.35
CA GLY A 61 -4.14 -1.34 12.93
C GLY A 61 -3.61 -0.50 14.08
N ASP A 62 -2.82 -1.11 14.96
CA ASP A 62 -2.20 -0.37 16.06
C ASP A 62 -1.25 0.72 15.55
N ALA A 63 -0.55 0.45 14.47
CA ALA A 63 0.40 1.40 13.89
C ALA A 63 -0.28 2.57 13.19
N VAL A 64 -1.38 2.32 12.51
CA VAL A 64 -2.05 3.35 11.69
C VAL A 64 -3.37 3.85 12.28
N GLY A 65 -3.73 3.38 13.47
CA GLY A 65 -4.93 3.87 14.18
C GLY A 65 -6.23 3.35 13.60
N MET A 66 -6.28 2.08 13.22
CA MET A 66 -7.47 1.48 12.61
C MET A 66 -7.83 0.16 13.28
N SER A 67 -9.11 -0.20 13.20
CA SER A 67 -9.57 -1.53 13.63
C SER A 67 -9.11 -2.59 12.64
N ARG A 68 -9.13 -3.86 13.08
CA ARG A 68 -8.77 -4.99 12.21
C ARG A 68 -9.65 -5.05 10.96
N ASN A 69 -10.94 -4.82 11.12
CA ASN A 69 -11.86 -4.87 9.98
C ASN A 69 -11.56 -3.76 8.99
N THR A 70 -11.20 -2.58 9.46
CA THR A 70 -10.83 -1.47 8.59
C THR A 70 -9.52 -1.76 7.86
N VAL A 71 -8.53 -2.34 8.56
CA VAL A 71 -7.28 -2.78 7.94
C VAL A 71 -7.56 -3.78 6.82
N LYS A 72 -8.39 -4.78 7.08
CA LYS A 72 -8.75 -5.78 6.07
C LYS A 72 -9.35 -5.12 4.83
N LYS A 73 -10.26 -4.18 5.03
CA LYS A 73 -10.88 -3.44 3.93
C LYS A 73 -9.83 -2.76 3.04
N TYR A 74 -8.85 -2.10 3.65
CA TYR A 74 -7.82 -1.41 2.89
C TYR A 74 -6.81 -2.38 2.27
N VAL A 75 -6.49 -3.47 2.95
CA VAL A 75 -5.66 -4.52 2.36
C VAL A 75 -6.32 -5.08 1.10
N ASP A 76 -7.61 -5.39 1.18
CA ASP A 76 -8.35 -5.89 0.02
C ASP A 76 -8.33 -4.87 -1.13
N ALA A 77 -8.47 -3.59 -0.81
CA ALA A 77 -8.40 -2.54 -1.83
C ALA A 77 -7.01 -2.44 -2.47
N LEU A 78 -5.95 -2.60 -1.69
CA LEU A 78 -4.59 -2.59 -2.22
C LEU A 78 -4.33 -3.77 -3.14
N VAL A 79 -4.86 -4.94 -2.79
CA VAL A 79 -4.78 -6.13 -3.66
C VAL A 79 -5.50 -5.86 -4.98
N GLU A 80 -6.70 -5.31 -4.91
CA GLU A 80 -7.48 -4.99 -6.10
C GLU A 80 -6.74 -4.01 -7.01
N LYS A 81 -6.08 -3.03 -6.43
CA LYS A 81 -5.34 -2.02 -7.18
C LYS A 81 -3.95 -2.48 -7.65
N GLN A 82 -3.63 -3.74 -7.45
CA GLN A 82 -2.39 -4.36 -7.93
C GLN A 82 -1.13 -3.81 -7.24
N LEU A 83 -1.27 -3.32 -6.02
CA LEU A 83 -0.15 -2.78 -5.25
C LEU A 83 0.56 -3.84 -4.42
N ILE A 84 -0.17 -4.86 -4.00
CA ILE A 84 0.38 -5.93 -3.16
C ILE A 84 -0.22 -7.28 -3.57
N TYR A 85 0.53 -8.34 -3.28
CA TYR A 85 0.01 -9.70 -3.20
C TYR A 85 -0.17 -10.07 -1.74
N VAL A 86 -1.16 -10.87 -1.45
CA VAL A 86 -1.41 -11.39 -0.11
C VAL A 86 -1.55 -12.90 -0.20
N GLU A 87 -0.80 -13.62 0.61
CA GLU A 87 -0.80 -15.07 0.62
C GLU A 87 -1.02 -15.58 2.05
N PRO A 88 -1.80 -16.63 2.23
CA PRO A 88 -1.93 -17.24 3.55
C PRO A 88 -0.63 -17.95 3.93
N THR A 89 -0.35 -17.99 5.22
CA THR A 89 0.77 -18.77 5.74
C THR A 89 0.25 -19.83 6.71
N LYS A 90 1.04 -20.87 6.90
CA LYS A 90 0.74 -21.94 7.85
C LYS A 90 1.86 -22.01 8.88
N VAL A 91 1.45 -22.21 10.14
CA VAL A 91 2.38 -22.35 11.25
C VAL A 91 2.21 -23.75 11.83
N LYS A 92 3.32 -24.45 12.04
CA LYS A 92 3.32 -25.78 12.63
C LYS A 92 3.08 -25.63 14.14
N THR A 93 2.12 -26.39 14.67
CA THR A 93 1.82 -26.35 16.09
C THR A 93 2.64 -27.43 16.83
N ARG A 94 2.70 -27.31 18.16
CA ARG A 94 3.49 -28.24 19.00
C ARG A 94 2.99 -29.67 18.91
N ASP A 95 1.70 -29.86 18.68
CA ASP A 95 1.06 -31.17 18.60
C ASP A 95 1.15 -31.78 17.21
N GLY A 96 1.92 -31.17 16.30
CA GLY A 96 2.10 -31.69 14.94
C GLY A 96 1.06 -31.23 13.95
N GLY A 97 0.08 -30.44 14.40
CA GLY A 97 -0.92 -29.87 13.51
C GLY A 97 -0.42 -28.62 12.79
N MET A 98 -1.29 -28.05 11.97
CA MET A 98 -1.05 -26.82 11.23
C MET A 98 -2.15 -25.84 11.54
N ARG A 99 -1.81 -24.58 11.68
CA ARG A 99 -2.78 -23.49 11.83
C ARG A 99 -2.42 -22.36 10.90
N ASN A 100 -3.37 -21.47 10.66
CA ASN A 100 -3.11 -20.28 9.87
C ASN A 100 -2.20 -19.33 10.64
N GLY A 101 -1.15 -18.85 9.99
CA GLY A 101 -0.31 -17.79 10.50
C GLY A 101 -0.79 -16.44 9.97
N ASN A 102 0.04 -15.42 10.18
CA ASN A 102 -0.22 -14.12 9.60
C ASN A 102 -0.15 -14.19 8.08
N LEU A 103 -0.84 -13.27 7.41
CA LEU A 103 -0.74 -13.17 5.97
C LEU A 103 0.65 -12.69 5.56
N LEU A 104 1.12 -13.20 4.44
CA LEU A 104 2.37 -12.74 3.83
C LEU A 104 2.03 -11.71 2.76
N TYR A 105 2.56 -10.51 2.91
CA TYR A 105 2.35 -9.41 1.98
C TYR A 105 3.59 -9.24 1.11
N THR A 106 3.40 -9.20 -0.20
CA THR A 106 4.47 -8.91 -1.14
C THR A 106 4.15 -7.58 -1.82
N ILE A 107 5.05 -6.62 -1.70
CA ILE A 107 4.91 -5.33 -2.38
C ILE A 107 5.24 -5.53 -3.85
N ARG A 108 4.32 -5.15 -4.73
CA ARG A 108 4.49 -5.35 -6.16
C ARG A 108 5.20 -4.17 -6.80
N PRO A 109 5.84 -4.37 -7.98
CA PRO A 109 6.34 -3.23 -8.76
C PRO A 109 5.22 -2.25 -9.08
N LEU A 110 5.53 -0.96 -9.01
CA LEU A 110 4.52 0.09 -9.23
C LEU A 110 3.94 0.09 -10.63
N GLU A 111 4.66 -0.42 -11.59
CA GLU A 111 4.20 -0.48 -12.98
C GLU A 111 2.86 -1.19 -13.11
N ALA A 112 2.68 -2.27 -12.37
CA ALA A 112 1.43 -3.03 -12.39
C ALA A 112 0.25 -2.18 -11.87
N ALA A 113 0.48 -1.42 -10.81
CA ALA A 113 -0.54 -0.56 -10.23
C ALA A 113 -0.86 0.62 -11.15
N LEU A 114 0.16 1.19 -11.78
CA LEU A 114 -0.03 2.29 -12.72
C LEU A 114 -0.83 1.83 -13.94
N GLU A 115 -0.51 0.66 -14.49
CA GLU A 115 -1.27 0.11 -15.61
C GLU A 115 -2.73 -0.15 -15.22
N TYR A 116 -2.94 -0.75 -14.07
CA TYR A 116 -4.29 -1.01 -13.58
C TYR A 116 -5.08 0.30 -13.43
N HIS A 117 -4.47 1.31 -12.84
CA HIS A 117 -5.13 2.61 -12.64
C HIS A 117 -5.50 3.25 -13.97
N LEU A 118 -4.59 3.23 -14.95
CA LEU A 118 -4.85 3.75 -16.28
C LEU A 118 -5.99 3.01 -16.96
N GLU A 119 -6.02 1.68 -16.87
CA GLU A 119 -7.08 0.88 -17.44
C GLU A 119 -8.43 1.25 -16.82
N GLN A 120 -8.49 1.45 -15.51
CA GLN A 120 -9.72 1.83 -14.84
C GLN A 120 -10.19 3.22 -15.28
N GLN A 121 -9.27 4.15 -15.44
CA GLN A 121 -9.61 5.49 -15.95
C GLN A 121 -10.16 5.42 -17.36
N MET A 122 -9.54 4.62 -18.22
CA MET A 122 -9.98 4.46 -19.60
C MET A 122 -11.36 3.81 -19.68
N LYS A 123 -11.62 2.80 -18.87
CA LYS A 123 -12.94 2.17 -18.80
C LYS A 123 -14.00 3.16 -18.37
N THR A 124 -13.72 3.96 -17.35
CA THR A 124 -14.65 4.97 -16.88
C THR A 124 -14.93 6.00 -17.96
N TYR A 125 -13.89 6.46 -18.64
CA TYR A 125 -14.04 7.40 -19.75
C TYR A 125 -14.90 6.83 -20.88
N SER A 126 -14.64 5.60 -21.27
CA SER A 126 -15.41 4.94 -22.34
C SER A 126 -16.88 4.79 -21.94
N GLN A 127 -17.15 4.40 -20.72
CA GLN A 127 -18.52 4.27 -20.23
C GLN A 127 -19.24 5.61 -20.23
N GLN A 128 -18.59 6.67 -19.80
CA GLN A 128 -19.16 8.01 -19.81
C GLN A 128 -19.44 8.49 -21.23
N THR A 129 -18.54 8.22 -22.15
CA THR A 129 -18.71 8.58 -23.55
C THR A 129 -19.89 7.85 -24.16
N LEU A 130 -20.02 6.55 -23.91
CA LEU A 130 -21.15 5.77 -24.40
C LEU A 130 -22.48 6.27 -23.80
N ALA A 131 -22.50 6.60 -22.51
CA ALA A 131 -23.67 7.13 -21.87
C ALA A 131 -24.10 8.47 -22.49
N ARG A 132 -23.14 9.35 -22.78
CA ARG A 132 -23.44 10.63 -23.44
C ARG A 132 -24.00 10.43 -24.83
N GLN A 133 -23.46 9.50 -25.59
CA GLN A 133 -23.96 9.18 -26.92
C GLN A 133 -25.36 8.59 -26.84
N GLY A 134 -25.61 7.72 -25.87
CA GLY A 134 -26.93 7.11 -25.67
C GLY A 134 -28.00 8.07 -25.24
N THR A 135 -27.63 9.17 -24.58
CA THR A 135 -28.60 10.19 -24.11
C THR A 135 -28.72 11.40 -25.05
N SER A 136 -27.91 11.43 -26.09
CA SER A 136 -27.92 12.54 -27.00
C SER A 136 -29.29 12.61 -27.74
N PRO A 137 -30.00 13.69 -27.67
CA PRO A 137 -31.24 13.80 -28.43
C PRO A 137 -30.90 13.86 -29.93
N VAL A 138 -31.64 13.16 -30.67
CA VAL A 138 -31.42 13.09 -32.12
C VAL A 138 -32.20 14.18 -32.81
#